data_79dc6f5c116f13aae2c75e9e8bbf01f3
#
_entry.id   79dc6f5c116f13aae2c75e9e8bbf01f3
#
_cell.length_a   1.000
_cell.length_b   1.000
_cell.length_c   1.000
_cell.angle_alpha   90.00
_cell.angle_beta   90.00
_cell.angle_gamma   90.00
#
_symmetry.space_group_name_H-M   'P 1'
#
loop_
_entity.id
_entity.type
_entity.pdbx_description
1 polymer ?
#
loop_
_entity_poly.entity_id
_entity_poly.type
_entity_poly.pdbx_seq_one_letter_code
_entity_poly.pdbx_strand_id
1 'polypeptide(L)'
;MDKQLYNENDKYVTWEKSSLRAWLNKKFIKRAFIDEEREKINITEIINQDNPVYGTEGGNNTFDKIFLLSLSEVSEQQDGEKYGFLDDEIRACGKSDFSKTGSWWWLRSPGYASDSAAVVSSRGWVARSGRDVYYFYDGVRPALHLNLSSPHLFSYAGTVSSDGTKNEVPYNTRTRLVQN
;
A
#
# COMPACT_ATOMS: atom_id res chain seq x y z
N MET A 1 8.94 -0.55 8.61
CA MET A 1 7.79 0.25 8.14
C MET A 1 7.90 1.62 8.78
N ASP A 2 7.99 2.68 7.97
CA ASP A 2 8.09 4.04 8.48
C ASP A 2 6.76 4.45 9.10
N LYS A 3 6.82 5.12 10.25
CA LYS A 3 5.66 5.73 10.89
C LYS A 3 5.51 7.15 10.36
N GLN A 4 4.31 7.49 9.95
CA GLN A 4 3.98 8.81 9.39
C GLN A 4 2.61 9.23 9.86
N LEU A 5 2.41 10.53 10.02
CA LEU A 5 1.08 11.11 10.12
C LEU A 5 0.31 10.89 8.81
N TYR A 6 -0.97 10.62 8.88
CA TYR A 6 -1.82 10.66 7.70
C TYR A 6 -1.94 12.10 7.18
N ASN A 7 -2.07 13.04 8.11
CA ASN A 7 -2.03 14.46 7.81
C ASN A 7 -1.28 15.25 8.89
N GLU A 8 -0.52 16.27 8.49
CA GLU A 8 0.25 17.13 9.39
C GLU A 8 -0.60 18.04 10.27
N ASN A 9 -1.89 18.15 9.98
CA ASN A 9 -2.87 18.90 10.76
C ASN A 9 -4.01 17.99 11.18
N ASP A 10 -4.60 18.25 12.32
CA ASP A 10 -5.78 17.57 12.88
C ASP A 10 -7.11 17.97 12.22
N LYS A 11 -7.05 18.55 11.02
CA LYS A 11 -8.22 19.07 10.31
C LYS A 11 -8.79 18.04 9.35
N TYR A 12 -10.02 18.29 8.95
CA TYR A 12 -10.71 17.66 7.83
C TYR A 12 -9.77 17.42 6.66
N VAL A 13 -9.60 16.17 6.27
CA VAL A 13 -8.73 15.81 5.16
C VAL A 13 -9.22 14.55 4.44
N THR A 14 -9.20 14.59 3.12
CA THR A 14 -9.36 13.41 2.26
C THR A 14 -8.00 12.93 1.78
N TRP A 15 -7.94 11.73 1.21
CA TRP A 15 -6.70 11.22 0.60
C TRP A 15 -6.08 12.23 -0.38
N GLU A 16 -6.90 12.82 -1.24
CA GLU A 16 -6.47 13.83 -2.21
C GLU A 16 -5.59 14.93 -1.61
N LYS A 17 -5.96 15.40 -0.42
CA LYS A 17 -5.34 16.55 0.26
C LYS A 17 -4.35 16.17 1.34
N SER A 18 -4.20 14.88 1.66
CA SER A 18 -3.36 14.43 2.76
C SER A 18 -1.88 14.72 2.53
N SER A 19 -1.20 15.10 3.60
CA SER A 19 0.26 15.29 3.57
C SER A 19 0.99 13.96 3.32
N LEU A 20 0.41 12.85 3.73
CA LEU A 20 0.95 11.51 3.49
C LEU A 20 1.00 11.17 1.99
N ARG A 21 -0.09 11.42 1.25
CA ARG A 21 -0.11 11.26 -0.20
C ARG A 21 0.96 12.12 -0.87
N ALA A 22 1.04 13.38 -0.46
CA ALA A 22 2.05 14.30 -0.99
C ALA A 22 3.48 13.81 -0.71
N TRP A 23 3.74 13.30 0.50
CA TRP A 23 5.03 12.74 0.88
C TRP A 23 5.37 11.50 0.06
N LEU A 24 4.42 10.57 -0.11
CA LEU A 24 4.60 9.33 -0.88
C LEU A 24 5.01 9.62 -2.34
N ASN A 25 4.32 10.55 -3.00
CA ASN A 25 4.53 10.85 -4.42
C ASN A 25 5.62 11.89 -4.70
N LYS A 26 6.15 12.57 -3.67
CA LYS A 26 7.23 13.58 -3.84
C LYS A 26 8.55 13.16 -3.22
N LYS A 27 8.54 12.76 -1.94
CA LYS A 27 9.77 12.47 -1.17
C LYS A 27 10.09 10.98 -1.15
N PHE A 28 9.12 10.14 -0.76
CA PHE A 28 9.31 8.70 -0.62
C PHE A 28 9.73 8.06 -1.95
N ILE A 29 9.00 8.33 -3.04
CA ILE A 29 9.28 7.73 -4.34
C ILE A 29 10.70 8.01 -4.84
N LYS A 30 11.25 9.20 -4.54
CA LYS A 30 12.62 9.58 -4.92
C LYS A 30 13.69 8.94 -4.05
N ARG A 31 13.34 8.58 -2.81
CA ARG A 31 14.27 7.92 -1.87
C ARG A 31 14.28 6.41 -2.02
N ALA A 32 13.12 5.84 -2.37
CA ALA A 32 12.91 4.41 -2.44
C ALA A 32 13.30 3.79 -3.81
N PHE A 33 13.24 4.60 -4.88
CA PHE A 33 13.43 4.13 -6.24
C PHE A 33 14.38 5.05 -7.02
N ILE A 34 15.27 4.47 -7.83
CA ILE A 34 16.07 5.20 -8.80
C ILE A 34 15.22 5.62 -10.00
N ASP A 35 15.75 6.47 -10.89
CA ASP A 35 15.00 7.06 -12.00
C ASP A 35 14.42 6.01 -12.93
N GLU A 36 15.23 5.00 -13.29
CA GLU A 36 14.83 3.91 -14.17
C GLU A 36 13.71 3.04 -13.57
N GLU A 37 13.69 2.86 -12.26
CA GLU A 37 12.61 2.15 -11.56
C GLU A 37 11.33 2.97 -11.52
N ARG A 38 11.46 4.29 -11.29
CA ARG A 38 10.30 5.21 -11.27
C ARG A 38 9.58 5.30 -12.60
N GLU A 39 10.28 5.13 -13.72
CA GLU A 39 9.69 5.09 -15.06
C GLU A 39 8.80 3.86 -15.26
N LYS A 40 9.09 2.76 -14.56
CA LYS A 40 8.33 1.52 -14.62
C LYS A 40 7.11 1.49 -13.70
N ILE A 41 6.97 2.48 -12.83
CA ILE A 41 5.80 2.63 -11.96
C ILE A 41 4.73 3.44 -12.71
N ASN A 42 3.58 2.82 -12.93
CA ASN A 42 2.45 3.47 -13.60
C ASN A 42 1.87 4.60 -12.74
N ILE A 43 1.45 5.66 -13.41
CA ILE A 43 0.49 6.60 -12.82
C ILE A 43 -0.88 5.94 -12.96
N THR A 44 -1.56 5.74 -11.83
CA THR A 44 -2.84 5.04 -11.78
C THR A 44 -3.92 5.97 -11.22
N GLU A 45 -5.10 5.93 -11.80
CA GLU A 45 -6.27 6.54 -11.20
C GLU A 45 -6.68 5.75 -9.96
N ILE A 46 -6.75 6.44 -8.84
CA ILE A 46 -7.09 5.90 -7.53
C ILE A 46 -8.49 6.39 -7.17
N ILE A 47 -9.41 5.45 -7.04
CA ILE A 47 -10.80 5.73 -6.68
C ILE A 47 -10.87 5.90 -5.15
N ASN A 48 -11.31 7.06 -4.72
CA ASN A 48 -11.45 7.42 -3.30
C ASN A 48 -12.91 7.32 -2.87
N GLN A 49 -13.36 6.09 -2.61
CA GLN A 49 -14.72 5.82 -2.16
C GLN A 49 -14.97 6.37 -0.74
N ASP A 50 -16.21 6.76 -0.49
CA ASP A 50 -16.69 7.09 0.84
C ASP A 50 -16.59 5.89 1.79
N ASN A 51 -16.54 6.16 3.09
CA ASN A 51 -16.56 5.08 4.07
C ASN A 51 -17.92 4.36 4.02
N PRO A 52 -17.98 3.05 3.73
CA PRO A 52 -19.23 2.35 3.51
C PRO A 52 -20.10 2.18 4.77
N VAL A 53 -19.53 2.41 5.95
CA VAL A 53 -20.22 2.26 7.23
C VAL A 53 -20.70 3.61 7.78
N TYR A 54 -19.86 4.62 7.63
CA TYR A 54 -20.10 5.94 8.25
C TYR A 54 -20.53 7.02 7.27
N GLY A 55 -20.41 6.75 5.95
CA GLY A 55 -20.73 7.74 4.91
C GLY A 55 -19.77 8.92 4.86
N THR A 56 -18.63 8.84 5.53
CA THR A 56 -17.60 9.88 5.50
C THR A 56 -17.01 9.99 4.10
N GLU A 57 -16.98 11.20 3.55
CA GLU A 57 -16.54 11.45 2.17
C GLU A 57 -15.08 11.08 1.93
N GLY A 58 -14.82 10.31 0.86
CA GLY A 58 -13.50 9.92 0.40
C GLY A 58 -12.77 11.01 -0.39
N GLY A 59 -13.52 11.97 -0.93
CA GLY A 59 -13.02 13.06 -1.76
C GLY A 59 -12.86 12.68 -3.23
N ASN A 60 -12.18 13.55 -3.99
CA ASN A 60 -11.97 13.33 -5.41
C ASN A 60 -10.98 12.18 -5.69
N ASN A 61 -11.17 11.49 -6.82
CA ASN A 61 -10.20 10.55 -7.33
C ASN A 61 -8.85 11.23 -7.58
N THR A 62 -7.78 10.46 -7.48
CA THR A 62 -6.42 10.96 -7.65
C THR A 62 -5.63 10.14 -8.66
N PHE A 63 -4.59 10.74 -9.22
CA PHE A 63 -3.63 10.05 -10.06
C PHE A 63 -2.31 9.95 -9.29
N ASP A 64 -1.93 8.73 -8.93
CA ASP A 64 -0.78 8.47 -8.07
C ASP A 64 0.12 7.38 -8.62
N LYS A 65 1.42 7.51 -8.42
CA LYS A 65 2.39 6.42 -8.59
C LYS A 65 2.46 5.53 -7.35
N ILE A 66 2.40 6.16 -6.17
CA ILE A 66 2.45 5.48 -4.88
C ILE A 66 1.19 5.86 -4.09
N PHE A 67 0.48 4.87 -3.60
CA PHE A 67 -0.76 5.06 -2.86
C PHE A 67 -0.87 4.10 -1.65
N LEU A 68 -1.88 4.27 -0.84
CA LEU A 68 -2.27 3.31 0.18
C LEU A 68 -3.47 2.50 -0.32
N LEU A 69 -3.65 1.30 0.21
CA LEU A 69 -4.84 0.50 -0.06
C LEU A 69 -6.07 1.14 0.60
N SER A 70 -7.24 0.93 0.00
CA SER A 70 -8.55 1.34 0.53
C SER A 70 -9.17 0.26 1.41
N LEU A 71 -10.30 0.58 2.05
CA LEU A 71 -11.14 -0.38 2.74
C LEU A 71 -11.62 -1.51 1.82
N SER A 72 -12.03 -1.20 0.59
CA SER A 72 -12.48 -2.20 -0.37
C SER A 72 -11.38 -3.13 -0.87
N GLU A 73 -10.13 -2.67 -0.88
CA GLU A 73 -8.98 -3.47 -1.31
C GLU A 73 -8.42 -4.38 -0.19
N VAL A 74 -8.67 -4.06 1.07
CA VAL A 74 -8.18 -4.86 2.21
C VAL A 74 -9.26 -5.63 2.93
N SER A 75 -10.52 -5.22 2.81
CA SER A 75 -11.66 -5.86 3.46
C SER A 75 -12.69 -6.25 2.42
N GLU A 76 -13.18 -7.42 2.57
CA GLU A 76 -14.21 -8.04 1.79
C GLU A 76 -15.48 -7.28 1.68
N GLN A 77 -16.14 -7.72 0.85
CA GLN A 77 -17.29 -8.44 0.33
C GLN A 77 -18.24 -7.48 -0.36
N GLN A 78 -18.37 -7.63 -1.61
CA GLN A 78 -19.62 -7.36 -2.28
C GLN A 78 -20.08 -8.68 -2.92
N ASP A 79 -21.31 -9.09 -2.63
CA ASP A 79 -22.00 -10.23 -3.27
C ASP A 79 -21.36 -11.63 -3.07
N GLY A 80 -20.73 -11.89 -1.92
CA GLY A 80 -20.22 -13.22 -1.56
C GLY A 80 -18.87 -13.56 -2.18
N GLU A 81 -18.30 -12.69 -2.98
CA GLU A 81 -16.94 -12.81 -3.48
C GLU A 81 -15.93 -12.10 -2.57
N LYS A 82 -14.79 -12.71 -2.40
CA LYS A 82 -13.71 -12.16 -1.62
C LYS A 82 -12.81 -11.33 -2.53
N TYR A 83 -12.71 -10.02 -2.28
CA TYR A 83 -11.77 -9.13 -2.95
C TYR A 83 -10.67 -8.69 -1.98
N GLY A 84 -9.48 -8.50 -2.51
CA GLY A 84 -8.37 -7.91 -1.80
C GLY A 84 -7.54 -8.87 -0.96
N PHE A 85 -6.77 -8.32 -0.06
CA PHE A 85 -5.94 -9.05 0.89
C PHE A 85 -6.79 -9.49 2.08
N LEU A 86 -7.43 -10.64 1.98
CA LEU A 86 -8.55 -11.07 2.80
C LEU A 86 -8.17 -11.77 4.09
N ASP A 87 -6.95 -12.27 4.14
CA ASP A 87 -6.45 -13.00 5.28
C ASP A 87 -5.89 -12.03 6.33
N ASP A 88 -6.34 -12.18 7.57
CA ASP A 88 -5.82 -11.41 8.69
C ASP A 88 -4.30 -11.59 8.84
N GLU A 89 -3.78 -12.76 8.52
CA GLU A 89 -2.33 -13.02 8.56
C GLU A 89 -1.59 -12.21 7.51
N ILE A 90 -2.12 -12.10 6.29
CA ILE A 90 -1.53 -11.30 5.21
C ILE A 90 -1.63 -9.80 5.51
N ARG A 91 -2.75 -9.37 6.10
CA ARG A 91 -2.93 -7.99 6.52
C ARG A 91 -2.11 -7.62 7.74
N ALA A 92 -1.84 -8.59 8.62
CA ALA A 92 -1.03 -8.38 9.80
C ALA A 92 0.34 -7.82 9.43
N CYS A 93 0.72 -6.75 10.06
CA CYS A 93 2.07 -6.25 9.96
C CYS A 93 2.95 -7.02 10.91
N GLY A 94 3.76 -7.91 10.38
CA GLY A 94 4.73 -8.66 11.16
C GLY A 94 5.64 -7.74 11.97
N LYS A 95 6.29 -8.28 12.99
CA LYS A 95 7.30 -7.60 13.79
C LYS A 95 8.38 -7.08 12.86
N SER A 96 8.52 -5.76 12.75
CA SER A 96 9.71 -5.17 12.15
C SER A 96 10.84 -5.16 13.19
N ASP A 97 12.08 -5.11 12.74
CA ASP A 97 13.25 -4.94 13.61
C ASP A 97 13.17 -3.69 14.52
N PHE A 98 12.28 -2.75 14.18
CA PHE A 98 12.00 -1.52 14.91
C PHE A 98 10.82 -1.60 15.89
N SER A 99 10.03 -2.67 15.87
CA SER A 99 8.90 -2.84 16.79
C SER A 99 8.76 -4.31 17.16
N LYS A 100 8.95 -4.60 18.45
CA LYS A 100 8.70 -5.94 19.03
C LYS A 100 7.22 -6.34 18.99
N THR A 101 6.33 -5.38 18.77
CA THR A 101 4.89 -5.53 18.54
C THR A 101 4.59 -5.04 17.14
N GLY A 102 3.86 -5.79 16.35
CA GLY A 102 3.42 -5.35 15.03
C GLY A 102 2.79 -3.95 15.07
N SER A 103 2.88 -3.22 13.98
CA SER A 103 2.34 -1.86 13.89
C SER A 103 0.98 -1.86 13.21
N TRP A 104 0.11 -0.97 13.63
CA TRP A 104 -1.07 -0.58 12.86
C TRP A 104 -0.59 0.21 11.64
N TRP A 105 -1.39 0.24 10.57
CA TRP A 105 -1.02 0.95 9.36
C TRP A 105 -2.23 1.59 8.66
N TRP A 106 -1.98 2.72 8.01
CA TRP A 106 -2.98 3.56 7.35
C TRP A 106 -3.55 2.92 6.09
N LEU A 107 -4.85 3.09 5.92
CA LEU A 107 -5.54 2.98 4.64
C LEU A 107 -5.81 4.37 4.09
N ARG A 108 -6.07 4.49 2.77
CA ARG A 108 -6.43 5.80 2.17
C ARG A 108 -7.88 6.20 2.44
N SER A 109 -8.75 5.24 2.78
CA SER A 109 -10.17 5.50 3.05
C SER A 109 -10.36 6.32 4.31
N PRO A 110 -11.37 7.22 4.35
CA PRO A 110 -11.71 7.97 5.55
C PRO A 110 -12.18 7.03 6.67
N GLY A 111 -12.06 7.48 7.92
CA GLY A 111 -12.58 6.80 9.10
C GLY A 111 -14.05 7.17 9.38
N TYR A 112 -14.42 7.19 10.66
CA TYR A 112 -15.79 7.52 11.09
C TYR A 112 -16.12 9.01 10.96
N ALA A 113 -15.12 9.87 10.94
CA ALA A 113 -15.22 11.32 10.82
C ALA A 113 -14.19 11.87 9.86
N SER A 114 -14.35 13.10 9.47
CA SER A 114 -13.52 13.79 8.48
C SER A 114 -12.06 14.06 8.91
N ASP A 115 -11.76 13.94 10.18
CA ASP A 115 -10.46 14.03 10.81
C ASP A 115 -9.86 12.65 11.14
N SER A 116 -10.47 11.58 10.62
CA SER A 116 -10.00 10.21 10.84
C SER A 116 -9.81 9.46 9.52
N ALA A 117 -8.83 8.55 9.49
CA ALA A 117 -8.57 7.63 8.38
C ALA A 117 -8.60 6.19 8.85
N ALA A 118 -9.13 5.29 8.01
CA ALA A 118 -9.21 3.87 8.31
C ALA A 118 -7.82 3.26 8.49
N VAL A 119 -7.70 2.23 9.31
CA VAL A 119 -6.43 1.56 9.63
C VAL A 119 -6.61 0.05 9.72
N VAL A 120 -5.50 -0.66 9.54
CA VAL A 120 -5.41 -2.09 9.83
C VAL A 120 -4.56 -2.29 11.08
N SER A 121 -5.02 -3.13 12.00
CA SER A 121 -4.31 -3.42 13.24
C SER A 121 -3.05 -4.27 13.00
N SER A 122 -2.20 -4.37 14.01
CA SER A 122 -1.02 -5.24 14.00
C SER A 122 -1.36 -6.74 13.85
N ARG A 123 -2.62 -7.12 14.07
CA ARG A 123 -3.14 -8.48 13.91
C ARG A 123 -3.91 -8.69 12.60
N GLY A 124 -3.93 -7.68 11.71
CA GLY A 124 -4.65 -7.74 10.43
C GLY A 124 -6.12 -7.30 10.49
N TRP A 125 -6.66 -7.03 11.66
CA TRP A 125 -8.04 -6.57 11.79
C TRP A 125 -8.24 -5.17 11.21
N VAL A 126 -9.27 -5.01 10.38
CA VAL A 126 -9.60 -3.76 9.68
C VAL A 126 -10.50 -2.88 10.56
N ALA A 127 -9.98 -1.76 11.01
CA ALA A 127 -10.73 -0.76 11.78
C ALA A 127 -11.31 0.31 10.83
N ARG A 128 -12.57 0.13 10.44
CA ARG A 128 -13.30 1.05 9.56
C ARG A 128 -13.55 2.42 10.18
N SER A 129 -13.65 2.48 11.52
CA SER A 129 -13.74 3.75 12.24
C SER A 129 -12.46 4.56 12.16
N GLY A 130 -11.34 3.88 11.97
CA GLY A 130 -10.05 4.52 11.80
C GLY A 130 -9.46 5.10 13.08
N ARG A 131 -8.51 5.98 12.86
CA ARG A 131 -7.82 6.78 13.87
C ARG A 131 -7.70 8.22 13.39
N ASP A 132 -7.50 9.12 14.35
CA ASP A 132 -7.16 10.51 14.12
C ASP A 132 -6.00 10.65 13.13
N VAL A 133 -6.17 11.46 12.10
CA VAL A 133 -5.20 11.66 11.02
C VAL A 133 -3.86 12.23 11.50
N TYR A 134 -3.85 12.81 12.67
CA TYR A 134 -2.66 13.35 13.33
C TYR A 134 -1.94 12.34 14.25
N TYR A 135 -2.37 11.09 14.23
CA TYR A 135 -1.77 10.03 15.04
C TYR A 135 -0.49 9.49 14.37
N PHE A 136 0.67 9.69 14.98
CA PHE A 136 1.98 9.43 14.33
C PHE A 136 2.58 8.04 14.60
N TYR A 137 1.86 7.15 15.29
CA TYR A 137 2.39 5.82 15.61
C TYR A 137 2.04 4.76 14.56
N ASP A 138 1.17 5.09 13.61
CA ASP A 138 0.76 4.14 12.58
C ASP A 138 1.76 4.10 11.41
N GLY A 139 1.95 2.90 10.89
CA GLY A 139 2.89 2.65 9.80
C GLY A 139 2.30 2.94 8.43
N VAL A 140 3.17 2.99 7.43
CA VAL A 140 2.80 3.19 6.03
C VAL A 140 3.14 1.93 5.24
N ARG A 141 2.16 1.34 4.54
CA ARG A 141 2.35 0.24 3.58
C ARG A 141 2.05 0.77 2.17
N PRO A 142 3.06 1.27 1.46
CA PRO A 142 2.88 1.78 0.11
C PRO A 142 2.49 0.68 -0.87
N ALA A 143 1.59 1.00 -1.79
CA ALA A 143 1.23 0.20 -2.93
C ALA A 143 1.57 0.94 -4.23
N LEU A 144 1.81 0.19 -5.30
CA LEU A 144 2.11 0.72 -6.63
C LEU A 144 1.68 -0.28 -7.71
N HIS A 145 1.49 0.20 -8.93
CA HIS A 145 1.30 -0.63 -10.10
C HIS A 145 2.53 -0.56 -11.01
N LEU A 146 3.06 -1.73 -11.38
CA LEU A 146 4.17 -1.82 -12.31
C LEU A 146 3.69 -1.96 -13.75
N ASN A 147 4.37 -1.29 -14.66
CA ASN A 147 4.18 -1.53 -16.09
C ASN A 147 4.87 -2.84 -16.49
N LEU A 148 4.11 -3.93 -16.52
CA LEU A 148 4.63 -5.26 -16.85
C LEU A 148 5.10 -5.40 -18.30
N SER A 149 4.73 -4.45 -19.18
CA SER A 149 5.23 -4.38 -20.56
C SER A 149 6.58 -3.67 -20.68
N SER A 150 7.11 -3.11 -19.59
CA SER A 150 8.41 -2.46 -19.62
C SER A 150 9.53 -3.48 -19.85
N PRO A 151 10.44 -3.22 -20.77
CA PRO A 151 11.61 -4.09 -20.99
C PRO A 151 12.48 -4.11 -19.72
N HIS A 152 13.08 -5.26 -19.44
CA HIS A 152 13.97 -5.45 -18.30
C HIS A 152 13.36 -5.20 -16.92
N LEU A 153 12.02 -5.33 -16.79
CA LEU A 153 11.36 -5.20 -15.50
C LEU A 153 11.72 -6.34 -14.54
N PHE A 154 11.91 -7.54 -15.09
CA PHE A 154 12.32 -8.72 -14.32
C PHE A 154 13.44 -9.48 -15.02
N SER A 155 14.19 -10.22 -14.25
CA SER A 155 15.15 -11.21 -14.73
C SER A 155 14.65 -12.62 -14.41
N TYR A 156 15.06 -13.58 -15.22
CA TYR A 156 14.79 -14.98 -14.95
C TYR A 156 15.41 -15.40 -13.61
N ALA A 157 14.58 -15.90 -12.71
CA ALA A 157 15.00 -16.28 -11.36
C ALA A 157 15.16 -17.80 -11.18
N GLY A 158 14.67 -18.59 -12.11
CA GLY A 158 14.68 -20.04 -12.04
C GLY A 158 13.34 -20.66 -12.40
N THR A 159 13.24 -21.98 -12.26
CA THR A 159 12.01 -22.75 -12.48
C THR A 159 11.60 -23.46 -11.21
N VAL A 160 10.29 -23.66 -11.07
CA VAL A 160 9.70 -24.56 -10.08
C VAL A 160 8.98 -25.65 -10.84
N SER A 161 9.35 -26.89 -10.62
CA SER A 161 8.68 -28.06 -11.20
C SER A 161 7.37 -28.36 -10.47
N SER A 162 6.47 -29.10 -11.11
CA SER A 162 5.19 -29.50 -10.53
C SER A 162 5.31 -30.34 -9.26
N ASP A 163 6.45 -30.97 -9.03
CA ASP A 163 6.80 -31.72 -7.81
C ASP A 163 7.35 -30.84 -6.68
N GLY A 164 7.42 -29.51 -6.90
CA GLY A 164 7.97 -28.55 -5.95
C GLY A 164 9.48 -28.37 -6.00
N THR A 165 10.20 -29.08 -6.89
CA THR A 165 11.65 -28.90 -7.07
C THR A 165 11.95 -27.50 -7.60
N LYS A 166 12.83 -26.78 -6.91
CA LYS A 166 13.27 -25.44 -7.30
C LYS A 166 14.65 -25.49 -7.92
N ASN A 167 14.81 -24.85 -9.06
CA ASN A 167 16.07 -24.61 -9.72
C ASN A 167 16.29 -23.09 -9.85
N GLU A 168 16.91 -22.50 -8.84
CA GLU A 168 17.10 -21.06 -8.71
C GLU A 168 18.41 -20.60 -9.35
N VAL A 169 18.35 -19.48 -10.07
CA VAL A 169 19.53 -18.80 -10.59
C VAL A 169 20.01 -17.80 -9.55
N PRO A 170 21.29 -17.81 -9.16
CA PRO A 170 21.86 -16.83 -8.23
C PRO A 170 21.59 -15.39 -8.66
N TYR A 171 21.27 -14.52 -7.70
CA TYR A 171 20.87 -13.13 -7.97
C TYR A 171 21.88 -12.35 -8.84
N ASN A 172 23.15 -12.56 -8.62
CA ASN A 172 24.23 -11.91 -9.37
C ASN A 172 24.35 -12.34 -10.85
N THR A 173 23.72 -13.46 -11.24
CA THR A 173 23.68 -13.94 -12.63
C THR A 173 22.35 -13.64 -13.32
N ARG A 174 21.30 -13.24 -12.57
CA ARG A 174 19.96 -12.97 -13.11
C ARG A 174 19.93 -11.85 -14.14
N THR A 175 20.77 -10.85 -13.97
CA THR A 175 20.85 -9.68 -14.87
C THR A 175 21.46 -10.00 -16.24
N ARG A 176 22.25 -11.06 -16.35
CA ARG A 176 22.94 -11.43 -17.60
C ARG A 176 22.10 -12.24 -18.58
N LEU A 177 21.02 -12.87 -18.12
CA LEU A 177 20.17 -13.73 -18.95
C LEU A 177 19.14 -12.97 -19.79
N VAL A 178 18.96 -11.69 -19.55
CA VAL A 178 17.98 -10.83 -20.25
C VAL A 178 18.61 -10.00 -21.36
N GLN A 179 19.92 -10.08 -21.56
CA GLN A 179 20.67 -9.27 -22.57
C GLN A 179 20.99 -10.02 -23.88
N ASN A 180 20.38 -11.19 -24.11
CA ASN A 180 20.57 -11.95 -25.36
C ASN A 180 19.24 -12.11 -26.11
#